data_fc8be2cf49c366ca2ea9f65ad689f088
#
_entry.id   fc8be2cf49c366ca2ea9f65ad689f088
#
_cell.length_a   1.000
_cell.length_b   1.000
_cell.length_c   1.000
_cell.angle_alpha   90.00
_cell.angle_beta   90.00
_cell.angle_gamma   90.00
#
_symmetry.space_group_name_H-M   'P 1'
#
loop_
_entity.id
_entity.type
_entity.pdbx_description
1 polymer ?
#
loop_
_entity_poly.entity_id
_entity_poly.type
_entity_poly.pdbx_seq_one_letter_code
_entity_poly.pdbx_strand_id
1 'polypeptide(L)'
;MKLLFFDTETTSVKPGSICQLSYITVDASAKPQITTGKNFFFTVDEMEPSAEEIHGFSLEKLYELSNGQYFEDLVPEFIDDFKESDFLIGHNVNFDVRFLKHELLTLGEFFEPKNIFCTMAYYRDICKIPKANGEIKNPKLSEVIDWLNISEKQISDTSEKLFEGSGNYHDARFDTAATYL
;
A
#
# COMPACT_ATOMS: atom_id res chain seq x y z
N MET A 1 0.94 -20.68 -4.15
CA MET A 1 0.63 -19.37 -4.73
C MET A 1 0.78 -18.34 -3.63
N LYS A 2 1.72 -17.41 -3.82
CA LYS A 2 1.98 -16.32 -2.89
C LYS A 2 1.32 -15.05 -3.40
N LEU A 3 0.48 -14.43 -2.59
CA LEU A 3 -0.16 -13.13 -2.86
C LEU A 3 0.46 -12.08 -1.94
N LEU A 4 0.63 -10.87 -2.44
CA LEU A 4 1.11 -9.74 -1.66
C LEU A 4 0.17 -8.55 -1.90
N PHE A 5 -0.54 -8.15 -0.85
CA PHE A 5 -1.37 -6.95 -0.81
C PHE A 5 -0.53 -5.81 -0.25
N PHE A 6 -0.53 -4.64 -0.87
CA PHE A 6 0.30 -3.53 -0.39
C PHE A 6 -0.26 -2.18 -0.78
N ASP A 7 0.19 -1.20 -0.03
CA ASP A 7 -0.08 0.22 -0.24
C ASP A 7 1.14 1.04 0.18
N THR A 8 1.29 2.25 -0.39
CA THR A 8 2.40 3.16 -0.08
C THR A 8 1.89 4.57 0.17
N GLU A 9 2.46 5.24 1.19
CA GLU A 9 2.41 6.69 1.28
C GLU A 9 3.69 7.29 0.70
N THR A 10 3.53 8.42 0.01
CA THR A 10 4.61 8.98 -0.81
C THR A 10 4.74 10.49 -0.56
N THR A 11 5.93 11.03 -0.83
CA THR A 11 6.22 12.45 -0.63
C THR A 11 5.57 13.36 -1.68
N SER A 12 5.05 12.80 -2.78
CA SER A 12 4.40 13.54 -3.87
C SER A 12 3.62 12.59 -4.79
N VAL A 13 2.87 13.13 -5.75
CA VAL A 13 2.16 12.34 -6.78
C VAL A 13 3.05 11.95 -7.97
N LYS A 14 4.21 12.57 -8.13
CA LYS A 14 5.23 12.20 -9.12
C LYS A 14 6.22 11.25 -8.46
N PRO A 15 6.85 10.34 -9.22
CA PRO A 15 7.87 9.48 -8.64
C PRO A 15 8.92 10.30 -7.89
N GLY A 16 8.94 10.10 -6.61
CA GLY A 16 9.80 10.68 -5.59
C GLY A 16 10.01 9.60 -4.54
N SER A 17 10.02 9.94 -3.28
CA SER A 17 10.28 8.97 -2.23
C SER A 17 9.00 8.34 -1.67
N ILE A 18 9.09 7.04 -1.36
CA ILE A 18 8.12 6.34 -0.51
C ILE A 18 8.46 6.69 0.94
N CYS A 19 7.46 7.14 1.71
CA CYS A 19 7.65 7.46 3.14
C CYS A 19 7.02 6.40 4.06
N GLN A 20 6.08 5.59 3.56
CA GLN A 20 5.57 4.40 4.25
C GLN A 20 5.29 3.29 3.24
N LEU A 21 5.61 2.06 3.60
CA LEU A 21 5.27 0.85 2.86
C LEU A 21 4.65 -0.16 3.82
N SER A 22 3.42 -0.55 3.56
CA SER A 22 2.76 -1.63 4.29
C SER A 22 2.37 -2.75 3.33
N TYR A 23 2.55 -4.00 3.75
CA TYR A 23 2.10 -5.12 2.96
C TYR A 23 1.70 -6.34 3.78
N ILE A 24 0.83 -7.16 3.21
CA ILE A 24 0.37 -8.43 3.75
C ILE A 24 0.72 -9.52 2.73
N THR A 25 1.52 -10.49 3.14
CA THR A 25 1.77 -11.69 2.34
C THR A 25 0.81 -12.81 2.73
N VAL A 26 0.35 -13.54 1.72
CA VAL A 26 -0.55 -14.68 1.88
C VAL A 26 0.00 -15.87 1.13
N ASP A 27 0.36 -16.95 1.84
CA ASP A 27 0.64 -18.24 1.21
C ASP A 27 -0.64 -19.07 1.15
N ALA A 28 -1.31 -19.00 -0.01
CA ALA A 28 -2.54 -19.75 -0.28
C ALA A 28 -2.32 -21.26 -0.48
N SER A 29 -1.08 -21.73 -0.58
CA SER A 29 -0.75 -23.16 -0.68
C SER A 29 -0.59 -23.85 0.68
N ALA A 30 -0.30 -23.09 1.74
CA ALA A 30 -0.21 -23.60 3.10
C ALA A 30 -1.59 -23.98 3.67
N LYS A 31 -1.63 -24.97 4.56
CA LYS A 31 -2.86 -25.43 5.24
C LYS A 31 -2.57 -25.61 6.73
N PRO A 32 -3.04 -24.72 7.62
CA PRO A 32 -3.83 -23.51 7.34
C PRO A 32 -3.05 -22.45 6.54
N GLN A 33 -3.76 -21.57 5.87
CA GLN A 33 -3.19 -20.45 5.14
C GLN A 33 -2.32 -19.57 6.08
N ILE A 34 -1.12 -19.21 5.63
CA ILE A 34 -0.21 -18.35 6.37
C ILE A 34 -0.37 -16.93 5.87
N THR A 35 -0.59 -16.01 6.80
CA THR A 35 -0.73 -14.57 6.52
C THR A 35 0.19 -13.81 7.46
N THR A 36 1.02 -12.93 6.91
CA THR A 36 1.94 -12.06 7.65
C THR A 36 1.85 -10.63 7.16
N GLY A 37 1.87 -9.67 8.07
CA GLY A 37 1.95 -8.25 7.76
C GLY A 37 3.31 -7.67 8.10
N LYS A 38 3.80 -6.72 7.30
CA LYS A 38 4.98 -5.90 7.57
C LYS A 38 4.68 -4.44 7.23
N ASN A 39 5.20 -3.54 8.06
CA ASN A 39 5.11 -2.10 7.86
C ASN A 39 6.47 -1.46 8.04
N PHE A 40 6.81 -0.54 7.16
CA PHE A 40 8.03 0.23 7.19
C PHE A 40 7.70 1.71 7.06
N PHE A 41 8.33 2.53 7.88
CA PHE A 41 8.42 3.97 7.67
C PHE A 41 9.83 4.29 7.20
N PHE A 42 9.96 5.33 6.39
CA PHE A 42 11.25 5.75 5.85
C PHE A 42 11.47 7.23 6.15
N THR A 43 12.69 7.56 6.55
CA THR A 43 13.17 8.95 6.54
C THR A 43 13.20 9.45 5.11
N VAL A 44 12.74 10.66 4.88
CA VAL A 44 12.77 11.34 3.58
C VAL A 44 13.25 12.78 3.76
N ASP A 45 13.91 13.34 2.75
CA ASP A 45 14.48 14.69 2.83
C ASP A 45 13.50 15.79 2.44
N GLU A 46 12.49 15.45 1.64
CA GLU A 46 11.51 16.41 1.12
C GLU A 46 10.10 15.84 1.22
N MET A 47 9.11 16.71 1.44
CA MET A 47 7.70 16.39 1.49
C MET A 47 6.89 17.49 0.83
N GLU A 48 6.06 17.18 -0.15
CA GLU A 48 5.09 18.12 -0.68
C GLU A 48 4.00 18.40 0.36
N PRO A 49 3.63 19.66 0.63
CA PRO A 49 2.58 19.97 1.61
C PRO A 49 1.26 19.26 1.35
N SER A 50 0.91 19.05 0.08
CA SER A 50 -0.30 18.33 -0.32
C SER A 50 -0.27 16.84 0.04
N ALA A 51 0.90 16.22 0.09
CA ALA A 51 1.07 14.83 0.50
C ALA A 51 0.95 14.75 2.03
N GLU A 52 1.64 15.63 2.77
CA GLU A 52 1.53 15.71 4.22
C GLU A 52 0.10 15.97 4.70
N GLU A 53 -0.68 16.83 4.02
CA GLU A 53 -2.10 17.05 4.32
C GLU A 53 -2.95 15.76 4.18
N ILE A 54 -2.56 14.86 3.28
CA ILE A 54 -3.31 13.61 3.03
C ILE A 54 -3.02 12.56 4.12
N HIS A 55 -1.75 12.20 4.33
CA HIS A 55 -1.37 11.11 5.24
C HIS A 55 -0.96 11.57 6.64
N GLY A 56 -0.68 12.87 6.84
CA GLY A 56 -0.36 13.45 8.15
C GLY A 56 1.03 13.09 8.70
N PHE A 57 1.97 12.68 7.85
CA PHE A 57 3.35 12.39 8.24
C PHE A 57 4.26 13.56 7.89
N SER A 58 4.72 14.32 8.90
CA SER A 58 5.77 15.33 8.73
C SER A 58 7.15 14.66 8.62
N LEU A 59 8.15 15.40 8.12
CA LEU A 59 9.54 14.92 8.06
C LEU A 59 10.05 14.48 9.42
N GLU A 60 9.76 15.25 10.48
CA GLU A 60 10.17 14.95 11.85
C GLU A 60 9.54 13.65 12.35
N LYS A 61 8.23 13.48 12.10
CA LYS A 61 7.50 12.28 12.49
C LYS A 61 8.01 11.04 11.75
N LEU A 62 8.32 11.16 10.46
CA LEU A 62 8.91 10.06 9.68
C LEU A 62 10.30 9.68 10.19
N TYR A 63 11.13 10.67 10.52
CA TYR A 63 12.44 10.42 11.12
C TYR A 63 12.34 9.63 12.43
N GLU A 64 11.38 9.98 13.30
CA GLU A 64 11.14 9.26 14.56
C GLU A 64 10.61 7.82 14.31
N LEU A 65 9.60 7.68 13.44
CA LEU A 65 8.97 6.38 13.15
C LEU A 65 9.90 5.41 12.43
N SER A 66 10.80 5.90 11.59
CA SER A 66 11.79 5.11 10.86
C SER A 66 13.09 4.88 11.64
N ASN A 67 13.26 5.50 12.82
CA ASN A 67 14.54 5.56 13.54
C ASN A 67 15.69 6.12 12.65
N GLY A 68 15.38 7.08 11.79
CA GLY A 68 16.33 7.70 10.86
C GLY A 68 16.75 6.81 9.68
N GLN A 69 16.11 5.66 9.48
CA GLN A 69 16.42 4.76 8.35
C GLN A 69 15.72 5.23 7.08
N TYR A 70 16.47 5.23 5.99
CA TYR A 70 15.98 5.53 4.65
C TYR A 70 15.48 4.26 3.94
N PHE A 71 14.89 4.42 2.76
CA PHE A 71 14.37 3.32 1.97
C PHE A 71 15.46 2.27 1.67
N GLU A 72 16.65 2.71 1.25
CA GLU A 72 17.79 1.85 0.92
C GLU A 72 18.26 0.97 2.09
N ASP A 73 18.15 1.47 3.32
CA ASP A 73 18.57 0.72 4.51
C ASP A 73 17.68 -0.50 4.76
N LEU A 74 16.41 -0.40 4.38
CA LEU A 74 15.38 -1.39 4.68
C LEU A 74 14.99 -2.29 3.49
N VAL A 75 15.45 -2.00 2.28
CA VAL A 75 15.19 -2.84 1.08
C VAL A 75 15.49 -4.33 1.33
N PRO A 76 16.61 -4.73 1.98
CA PRO A 76 16.89 -6.14 2.22
C PRO A 76 15.85 -6.87 3.07
N GLU A 77 15.03 -6.14 3.86
CA GLU A 77 14.03 -6.74 4.75
C GLU A 77 12.71 -7.09 4.05
N PHE A 78 12.44 -6.50 2.87
CA PHE A 78 11.16 -6.69 2.19
C PHE A 78 11.26 -7.13 0.72
N ILE A 79 12.36 -6.85 0.03
CA ILE A 79 12.42 -7.02 -1.44
C ILE A 79 12.17 -8.46 -1.90
N ASP A 80 12.60 -9.44 -1.13
CA ASP A 80 12.41 -10.85 -1.48
C ASP A 80 10.92 -11.24 -1.43
N ASP A 81 10.14 -10.69 -0.49
CA ASP A 81 8.69 -10.91 -0.44
C ASP A 81 8.01 -10.43 -1.73
N PHE A 82 8.44 -9.27 -2.27
CA PHE A 82 7.93 -8.74 -3.54
C PHE A 82 8.37 -9.57 -4.75
N LYS A 83 9.66 -9.95 -4.82
CA LYS A 83 10.22 -10.77 -5.91
C LYS A 83 9.64 -12.17 -5.97
N GLU A 84 9.35 -12.77 -4.81
CA GLU A 84 8.80 -14.13 -4.71
C GLU A 84 7.29 -14.20 -4.95
N SER A 85 6.56 -13.11 -4.74
CA SER A 85 5.10 -13.08 -4.87
C SER A 85 4.65 -13.37 -6.31
N ASP A 86 3.57 -14.15 -6.45
CA ASP A 86 2.97 -14.47 -7.74
C ASP A 86 2.08 -13.32 -8.22
N PHE A 87 1.43 -12.60 -7.30
CA PHE A 87 0.61 -11.42 -7.57
C PHE A 87 0.90 -10.31 -6.59
N LEU A 88 1.07 -9.09 -7.10
CA LEU A 88 0.98 -7.85 -6.33
C LEU A 88 -0.41 -7.27 -6.46
N ILE A 89 -1.05 -7.00 -5.33
CA ILE A 89 -2.45 -6.56 -5.24
C ILE A 89 -2.49 -5.23 -4.50
N GLY A 90 -3.20 -4.24 -5.05
CA GLY A 90 -3.38 -2.94 -4.44
C GLY A 90 -4.57 -2.19 -5.01
N HIS A 91 -4.96 -1.10 -4.35
CA HIS A 91 -6.00 -0.20 -4.85
C HIS A 91 -5.34 0.95 -5.61
N ASN A 92 -5.47 0.98 -6.94
CA ASN A 92 -4.65 1.78 -7.85
C ASN A 92 -3.17 1.34 -7.91
N VAL A 93 -2.94 0.05 -7.79
CA VAL A 93 -1.63 -0.60 -7.62
C VAL A 93 -0.53 -0.16 -8.60
N ASN A 94 -0.89 0.34 -9.78
CA ASN A 94 0.09 0.87 -10.74
C ASN A 94 0.81 2.11 -10.22
N PHE A 95 0.17 2.88 -9.34
CA PHE A 95 0.79 4.02 -8.67
C PHE A 95 1.93 3.52 -7.76
N ASP A 96 1.62 2.60 -6.88
CA ASP A 96 2.56 2.05 -5.89
C ASP A 96 3.71 1.28 -6.55
N VAL A 97 3.40 0.45 -7.54
CA VAL A 97 4.43 -0.26 -8.33
C VAL A 97 5.38 0.71 -9.03
N ARG A 98 4.87 1.84 -9.55
CA ARG A 98 5.72 2.84 -10.21
C ARG A 98 6.69 3.49 -9.23
N PHE A 99 6.24 3.82 -8.01
CA PHE A 99 7.10 4.37 -6.96
C PHE A 99 8.14 3.35 -6.51
N LEU A 100 7.71 2.12 -6.23
CA LEU A 100 8.60 1.04 -5.81
C LEU A 100 9.69 0.77 -6.87
N LYS A 101 9.31 0.70 -8.15
CA LYS A 101 10.27 0.53 -9.26
C LYS A 101 11.23 1.71 -9.36
N HIS A 102 10.76 2.93 -9.15
CA HIS A 102 11.59 4.12 -9.19
C HIS A 102 12.65 4.09 -8.08
N GLU A 103 12.24 3.87 -6.83
CA GLU A 103 13.14 3.79 -5.68
C GLU A 103 14.19 2.68 -5.86
N LEU A 104 13.76 1.47 -6.24
CA LEU A 104 14.68 0.36 -6.46
C LEU A 104 15.66 0.64 -7.61
N LEU A 105 15.21 1.30 -8.69
CA LEU A 105 16.08 1.64 -9.81
C LEU A 105 17.16 2.65 -9.43
N THR A 106 16.89 3.60 -8.52
CA THR A 106 17.90 4.53 -8.02
C THR A 106 19.03 3.81 -7.26
N LEU A 107 18.72 2.66 -6.69
CA LEU A 107 19.69 1.79 -6.01
C LEU A 107 20.39 0.79 -6.94
N GLY A 108 20.07 0.83 -8.24
CA GLY A 108 20.59 -0.11 -9.23
C GLY A 108 19.89 -1.49 -9.21
N GLU A 109 18.80 -1.61 -8.46
CA GLU A 109 17.99 -2.83 -8.39
C GLU A 109 16.88 -2.79 -9.45
N PHE A 110 16.87 -3.78 -10.35
CA PHE A 110 15.81 -3.94 -11.32
C PHE A 110 14.70 -4.83 -10.75
N PHE A 111 13.49 -4.29 -10.70
CA PHE A 111 12.32 -5.01 -10.20
C PHE A 111 11.19 -4.98 -11.23
N GLU A 112 10.62 -6.16 -11.50
CA GLU A 112 9.43 -6.32 -12.33
C GLU A 112 8.48 -7.33 -11.67
N PRO A 113 7.24 -6.94 -11.31
CA PRO A 113 6.27 -7.86 -10.71
C PRO A 113 5.87 -8.95 -11.72
N LYS A 114 5.69 -10.18 -11.24
CA LYS A 114 5.22 -11.30 -12.08
C LYS A 114 3.81 -11.04 -12.61
N ASN A 115 2.91 -10.63 -11.75
CA ASN A 115 1.54 -10.25 -12.09
C ASN A 115 1.06 -9.12 -11.15
N ILE A 116 0.13 -8.30 -11.64
CA ILE A 116 -0.50 -7.21 -10.89
C ILE A 116 -2.01 -7.40 -10.93
N PHE A 117 -2.68 -7.20 -9.78
CA PHE A 117 -4.12 -7.13 -9.69
C PHE A 117 -4.54 -5.81 -9.03
N CYS A 118 -5.32 -5.00 -9.75
CA CYS A 118 -5.79 -3.70 -9.30
C CYS A 118 -7.25 -3.78 -8.85
N THR A 119 -7.50 -3.66 -7.54
CA THR A 119 -8.87 -3.69 -7.00
C THR A 119 -9.70 -2.50 -7.49
N MET A 120 -9.11 -1.31 -7.66
CA MET A 120 -9.80 -0.15 -8.24
C MET A 120 -10.35 -0.44 -9.64
N ALA A 121 -9.54 -1.02 -10.50
CA ALA A 121 -9.96 -1.37 -11.87
C ALA A 121 -11.02 -2.49 -11.86
N TYR A 122 -10.82 -3.50 -11.01
CA TYR A 122 -11.76 -4.61 -10.88
C TYR A 122 -13.15 -4.17 -10.40
N TYR A 123 -13.20 -3.33 -9.34
CA TYR A 123 -14.46 -2.88 -8.76
C TYR A 123 -15.14 -1.74 -9.54
N ARG A 124 -14.47 -1.10 -10.50
CA ARG A 124 -15.05 -0.03 -11.30
C ARG A 124 -16.37 -0.46 -11.97
N ASP A 125 -16.38 -1.60 -12.62
CA ASP A 125 -17.54 -2.11 -13.36
C ASP A 125 -18.53 -2.88 -12.46
N ILE A 126 -18.16 -3.13 -11.21
CA ILE A 126 -19.02 -3.74 -10.19
C ILE A 126 -19.77 -2.65 -9.42
N CYS A 127 -19.06 -1.66 -8.85
CA CYS A 127 -19.68 -0.55 -8.10
C CYS A 127 -20.44 0.43 -9.01
N LYS A 128 -19.97 0.64 -10.23
CA LYS A 128 -20.59 1.51 -11.27
C LYS A 128 -20.94 2.89 -10.77
N ILE A 129 -20.06 3.54 -10.03
CA ILE A 129 -20.27 4.87 -9.45
C ILE A 129 -20.25 5.92 -10.57
N PRO A 130 -21.32 6.71 -10.78
CA PRO A 130 -21.37 7.69 -11.85
C PRO A 130 -20.63 8.98 -11.48
N LYS A 131 -19.99 9.61 -12.47
CA LYS A 131 -19.57 11.00 -12.44
C LYS A 131 -20.77 11.92 -12.70
N ALA A 132 -20.60 13.24 -12.48
CA ALA A 132 -21.61 14.23 -12.80
C ALA A 132 -22.04 14.24 -14.29
N ASN A 133 -21.15 13.83 -15.19
CA ASN A 133 -21.41 13.72 -16.64
C ASN A 133 -22.03 12.36 -17.07
N GLY A 134 -22.33 11.46 -16.10
CA GLY A 134 -22.91 10.15 -16.33
C GLY A 134 -21.91 9.03 -16.68
N GLU A 135 -20.64 9.32 -16.85
CA GLU A 135 -19.59 8.30 -17.03
C GLU A 135 -19.31 7.56 -15.72
N ILE A 136 -18.89 6.30 -15.81
CA ILE A 136 -18.45 5.54 -14.63
C ILE A 136 -17.04 5.98 -14.24
N LYS A 137 -16.85 6.35 -12.95
CA LYS A 137 -15.54 6.67 -12.41
C LYS A 137 -14.83 5.44 -11.82
N ASN A 138 -13.53 5.56 -11.64
CA ASN A 138 -12.79 4.66 -10.77
C ASN A 138 -13.23 4.91 -9.31
N PRO A 139 -13.61 3.86 -8.54
CA PRO A 139 -14.00 4.02 -7.15
C PRO A 139 -12.78 4.36 -6.28
N LYS A 140 -13.00 5.12 -5.21
CA LYS A 140 -12.05 5.22 -4.10
C LYS A 140 -12.06 3.91 -3.30
N LEU A 141 -11.02 3.63 -2.54
CA LEU A 141 -10.98 2.46 -1.66
C LEU A 141 -12.17 2.48 -0.68
N SER A 142 -12.44 3.62 -0.03
CA SER A 142 -13.59 3.79 0.88
C SER A 142 -14.94 3.46 0.21
N GLU A 143 -15.12 3.84 -1.06
CA GLU A 143 -16.37 3.55 -1.78
C GLU A 143 -16.53 2.05 -2.10
N VAL A 144 -15.43 1.34 -2.31
CA VAL A 144 -15.44 -0.13 -2.47
C VAL A 144 -15.75 -0.81 -1.14
N ILE A 145 -15.14 -0.35 -0.05
CA ILE A 145 -15.35 -0.84 1.31
C ILE A 145 -16.82 -0.66 1.71
N ASP A 146 -17.39 0.52 1.46
CA ASP A 146 -18.80 0.81 1.72
C ASP A 146 -19.73 -0.13 0.90
N TRP A 147 -19.40 -0.33 -0.37
CA TRP A 147 -20.17 -1.23 -1.26
C TRP A 147 -20.14 -2.69 -0.79
N LEU A 148 -18.98 -3.15 -0.25
CA LEU A 148 -18.80 -4.48 0.32
C LEU A 148 -19.39 -4.63 1.73
N ASN A 149 -19.85 -3.53 2.37
CA ASN A 149 -20.29 -3.48 3.76
C ASN A 149 -19.21 -3.93 4.77
N ILE A 150 -17.95 -3.65 4.49
CA ILE A 150 -16.83 -3.86 5.41
C ILE A 150 -16.78 -2.65 6.35
N SER A 151 -16.83 -2.89 7.66
CA SER A 151 -16.76 -1.81 8.63
C SER A 151 -15.34 -1.35 8.90
N GLU A 152 -15.15 -0.07 9.21
CA GLU A 152 -13.83 0.47 9.64
C GLU A 152 -13.27 -0.31 10.84
N LYS A 153 -14.14 -0.81 11.72
CA LYS A 153 -13.71 -1.65 12.83
C LYS A 153 -13.06 -2.95 12.36
N GLN A 154 -13.59 -3.61 11.33
CA GLN A 154 -12.98 -4.82 10.77
C GLN A 154 -11.61 -4.53 10.16
N ILE A 155 -11.47 -3.38 9.49
CA ILE A 155 -10.19 -2.94 8.92
C ILE A 155 -9.19 -2.66 10.04
N SER A 156 -9.59 -1.87 11.05
CA SER A 156 -8.72 -1.54 12.20
C SER A 156 -8.29 -2.79 12.97
N ASP A 157 -9.21 -3.71 13.26
CA ASP A 157 -8.90 -4.97 13.96
C ASP A 157 -7.91 -5.82 13.13
N THR A 158 -8.04 -5.81 11.80
CA THR A 158 -7.13 -6.53 10.89
C THR A 158 -5.75 -5.87 10.84
N SER A 159 -5.72 -4.55 10.72
CA SER A 159 -4.49 -3.76 10.73
C SER A 159 -3.72 -3.93 12.05
N GLU A 160 -4.40 -3.79 13.19
CA GLU A 160 -3.81 -3.99 14.52
C GLU A 160 -3.21 -5.38 14.67
N LYS A 161 -3.93 -6.40 14.23
CA LYS A 161 -3.47 -7.79 14.31
C LYS A 161 -2.23 -8.07 13.47
N LEU A 162 -2.11 -7.44 12.28
CA LEU A 162 -1.07 -7.77 11.31
C LEU A 162 0.13 -6.81 11.37
N PHE A 163 -0.05 -5.57 11.83
CA PHE A 163 0.98 -4.54 11.82
C PHE A 163 1.37 -4.01 13.21
N GLU A 164 0.78 -4.56 14.28
CA GLU A 164 0.96 -4.06 15.66
C GLU A 164 0.62 -2.56 15.80
N GLY A 165 -0.36 -2.11 15.00
CA GLY A 165 -0.85 -0.74 15.00
C GLY A 165 -1.85 -0.52 13.87
N SER A 166 -2.79 0.39 14.13
CA SER A 166 -3.77 0.80 13.13
C SER A 166 -3.69 2.32 12.90
N GLY A 167 -3.88 2.72 11.66
CA GLY A 167 -4.11 4.10 11.27
C GLY A 167 -5.56 4.33 10.88
N ASN A 168 -5.79 5.43 10.19
CA ASN A 168 -7.02 5.72 9.46
C ASN A 168 -6.75 5.62 7.96
N TYR A 169 -7.72 5.92 7.10
CA TYR A 169 -7.49 6.12 5.67
C TYR A 169 -6.30 7.06 5.44
N HIS A 170 -5.48 6.72 4.45
CA HIS A 170 -4.18 7.35 4.18
C HIS A 170 -3.11 7.06 5.25
N ASP A 171 -3.21 5.91 5.89
CA ASP A 171 -2.09 5.21 6.52
C ASP A 171 -1.98 3.87 5.81
N ALA A 172 -0.85 3.57 5.20
CA ALA A 172 -0.69 2.40 4.36
C ALA A 172 -1.01 1.07 5.08
N ARG A 173 -0.94 1.02 6.42
CA ARG A 173 -1.38 -0.17 7.20
C ARG A 173 -2.88 -0.37 7.10
N PHE A 174 -3.65 0.71 7.25
CA PHE A 174 -5.11 0.67 7.17
C PHE A 174 -5.57 0.37 5.74
N ASP A 175 -5.00 1.05 4.75
CA ASP A 175 -5.39 0.90 3.34
C ASP A 175 -4.98 -0.48 2.79
N THR A 176 -3.83 -1.03 3.22
CA THR A 176 -3.44 -2.42 2.93
C THR A 176 -4.41 -3.42 3.58
N ALA A 177 -4.79 -3.23 4.85
CA ALA A 177 -5.75 -4.10 5.53
C ALA A 177 -7.14 -4.04 4.87
N ALA A 178 -7.58 -2.85 4.45
CA ALA A 178 -8.83 -2.65 3.71
C ALA A 178 -8.80 -3.35 2.34
N THR A 179 -7.67 -3.30 1.64
CA THR A 179 -7.49 -3.96 0.34
C THR A 179 -7.43 -5.49 0.48
N TYR A 180 -6.91 -6.00 1.59
CA TYR A 180 -6.83 -7.43 1.89
C TYR A 180 -8.19 -8.07 2.23
N LEU A 181 -9.09 -7.35 2.91
CA LEU A 181 -10.45 -7.81 3.28
C LEU A 181 -11.39 -7.88 2.09
#